data_4582fccc1bdada866860818961459a2a
#
_entry.id   4582fccc1bdada866860818961459a2a
#
_cell.length_a   1.000
_cell.length_b   1.000
_cell.length_c   1.000
_cell.angle_alpha   90.00
_cell.angle_beta   90.00
_cell.angle_gamma   90.00
#
_symmetry.space_group_name_H-M   'P 1'
#
loop_
_entity.id
_entity.type
_entity.pdbx_description
1 polymer ?
#
loop_
_entity_poly.entity_id
_entity_poly.type
_entity_poly.pdbx_seq_one_letter_code
_entity_poly.pdbx_strand_id
1 'polypeptide(L)'
;MGVGRVPAGYQRLPLSYAGQVALPLTIAHQCGQVFRWRQVAWLDPVSDEIEAEWSLCLANRVILLRHDAVTNALLYRILYPTEKKEHDTESWLRDYFNLDVPLDAWFQEWCARDPIFAKHANRFNGTTILRQDPWECLCAFICSSNNNIPRISQMVHKLCDHFSEPLLSHTYPEGARLCTTFHPTKQDFSDVADKPFTITYRPFPPPTTLAQPDVESKLRALGFGYRAKFLTRTAQALCEKVQCGSDAKPADINEAVYKHLLSLRSQTYEDARSELMTLPGIGPKVAEYVNMPLTFSCILLMSLDQASSIPVDRHVFNFADRWYHIRSKRYEDVAEKLRAIWGERAGWAHTVRLRLINSRFSFMQIYALLVSTNLSSKTMPPMQN
;
A
#
# COMPACT_ATOMS: atom_id res chain seq x y z
N MET A 1 -3.70 -31.04 16.79
CA MET A 1 -3.56 -29.80 16.02
C MET A 1 -4.86 -29.03 16.19
N GLY A 2 -4.85 -27.95 16.99
CA GLY A 2 -6.04 -27.15 17.24
C GLY A 2 -6.44 -26.42 15.95
N VAL A 3 -7.66 -26.63 15.52
CA VAL A 3 -8.25 -25.82 14.45
C VAL A 3 -8.35 -24.39 14.99
N GLY A 4 -7.58 -23.47 14.46
CA GLY A 4 -7.62 -22.08 14.86
C GLY A 4 -9.06 -21.58 14.82
N ARG A 5 -9.59 -21.14 15.94
CA ARG A 5 -10.98 -20.70 16.07
C ARG A 5 -11.12 -19.36 15.35
N VAL A 6 -11.85 -19.35 14.24
CA VAL A 6 -12.15 -18.09 13.53
C VAL A 6 -12.97 -17.20 14.47
N PRO A 7 -12.54 -15.95 14.75
CA PRO A 7 -13.30 -15.04 15.61
C PRO A 7 -14.69 -14.77 15.06
N ALA A 8 -15.64 -14.47 15.95
CA ALA A 8 -17.02 -14.23 15.57
C ALA A 8 -17.14 -13.10 14.52
N GLY A 9 -17.88 -13.37 13.46
CA GLY A 9 -18.10 -12.43 12.35
C GLY A 9 -16.97 -12.34 11.33
N TYR A 10 -15.85 -13.06 11.51
CA TYR A 10 -14.81 -13.18 10.50
C TYR A 10 -15.10 -14.31 9.53
N GLN A 11 -14.67 -14.12 8.30
CA GLN A 11 -14.59 -15.12 7.23
C GLN A 11 -13.12 -15.47 6.99
N ARG A 12 -12.88 -16.63 6.41
CA ARG A 12 -11.53 -17.14 6.19
C ARG A 12 -11.22 -17.21 4.70
N LEU A 13 -10.14 -16.56 4.29
CA LEU A 13 -9.56 -16.64 2.97
C LEU A 13 -8.27 -17.47 3.05
N PRO A 14 -8.27 -18.74 2.59
CA PRO A 14 -7.09 -19.58 2.60
C PRO A 14 -6.00 -19.00 1.69
N LEU A 15 -4.75 -19.04 2.13
CA LEU A 15 -3.58 -18.74 1.32
C LEU A 15 -3.01 -20.01 0.69
N SER A 16 -2.51 -19.91 -0.54
CA SER A 16 -2.06 -21.07 -1.31
C SER A 16 -0.79 -21.71 -0.73
N TYR A 17 0.06 -20.92 -0.08
CA TYR A 17 1.28 -21.39 0.56
C TYR A 17 1.66 -20.51 1.76
N ALA A 18 2.42 -21.08 2.69
CA ALA A 18 2.87 -20.34 3.88
C ALA A 18 3.77 -19.18 3.49
N GLY A 19 3.46 -18.00 4.02
CA GLY A 19 4.19 -16.78 3.72
C GLY A 19 3.81 -16.12 2.39
N GLN A 20 2.68 -16.46 1.80
CA GLN A 20 2.18 -15.76 0.59
C GLN A 20 1.94 -14.28 0.83
N VAL A 21 1.45 -13.90 1.99
CA VAL A 21 1.24 -12.49 2.39
C VAL A 21 1.75 -12.26 3.80
N ALA A 22 2.58 -11.26 3.94
CA ALA A 22 2.97 -10.72 5.23
C ALA A 22 2.35 -9.33 5.40
N LEU A 23 1.19 -9.23 6.09
CA LEU A 23 0.45 -7.98 6.22
C LEU A 23 1.32 -6.79 6.67
N PRO A 24 2.14 -6.91 7.74
CA PRO A 24 2.99 -5.79 8.14
C PRO A 24 3.98 -5.34 7.06
N LEU A 25 4.47 -6.28 6.25
CA LEU A 25 5.38 -5.97 5.15
C LEU A 25 4.69 -5.43 3.90
N THR A 26 3.38 -5.57 3.82
CA THR A 26 2.62 -5.23 2.62
C THR A 26 1.79 -3.97 2.79
N ILE A 27 1.02 -3.86 3.88
CA ILE A 27 0.02 -2.79 4.06
C ILE A 27 0.36 -1.75 5.13
N ALA A 28 1.38 -1.97 5.96
CA ALA A 28 1.78 -0.94 6.89
C ALA A 28 2.26 0.32 6.15
N HIS A 29 1.90 1.49 6.64
CA HIS A 29 2.24 2.76 6.01
C HIS A 29 3.76 2.95 5.81
N GLN A 30 4.59 2.40 6.72
CA GLN A 30 6.05 2.44 6.61
C GLN A 30 6.57 1.72 5.35
N CYS A 31 5.76 0.88 4.72
CA CYS A 31 6.12 0.20 3.48
C CYS A 31 6.12 1.13 2.27
N GLY A 32 5.46 2.29 2.36
CA GLY A 32 5.41 3.29 1.31
C GLY A 32 4.57 2.89 0.09
N GLN A 33 3.80 1.81 0.16
CA GLN A 33 2.87 1.41 -0.89
C GLN A 33 1.52 2.10 -0.71
N VAL A 34 0.97 2.03 0.50
CA VAL A 34 -0.38 2.49 0.84
C VAL A 34 -0.35 3.22 2.18
N PHE A 35 -1.26 4.17 2.39
CA PHE A 35 -1.14 5.11 3.49
C PHE A 35 -2.38 5.16 4.40
N ARG A 36 -3.45 4.41 4.12
CA ARG A 36 -4.71 4.46 4.86
C ARG A 36 -5.04 3.23 5.71
N TRP A 37 -4.32 2.13 5.57
CA TRP A 37 -4.47 1.01 6.48
C TRP A 37 -4.11 1.43 7.90
N ARG A 38 -4.97 1.10 8.84
CA ARG A 38 -4.78 1.35 10.26
C ARG A 38 -4.65 0.03 10.99
N GLN A 39 -3.63 -0.11 11.82
CA GLN A 39 -3.51 -1.24 12.73
C GLN A 39 -4.03 -0.81 14.10
N VAL A 40 -4.99 -1.55 14.64
CA VAL A 40 -5.50 -1.37 15.99
C VAL A 40 -5.15 -2.61 16.78
N ALA A 41 -4.66 -2.43 18.00
CA ALA A 41 -4.38 -3.53 18.90
C ALA A 41 -4.93 -3.26 20.30
N TRP A 42 -5.20 -4.33 21.04
CA TRP A 42 -5.65 -4.32 22.42
C TRP A 42 -5.12 -5.54 23.15
N LEU A 43 -5.11 -5.46 24.47
CA LEU A 43 -4.83 -6.61 25.32
C LEU A 43 -6.16 -7.35 25.56
N ASP A 44 -6.23 -8.61 25.18
CA ASP A 44 -7.41 -9.42 25.44
C ASP A 44 -7.51 -9.71 26.95
N PRO A 45 -8.62 -9.34 27.63
CA PRO A 45 -8.72 -9.46 29.09
C PRO A 45 -8.83 -10.90 29.58
N VAL A 46 -9.08 -11.86 28.69
CA VAL A 46 -9.26 -13.28 29.04
C VAL A 46 -7.97 -14.06 28.85
N SER A 47 -7.32 -13.87 27.70
CA SER A 47 -6.08 -14.58 27.34
C SER A 47 -4.81 -13.86 27.80
N ASP A 48 -4.91 -12.59 28.15
CA ASP A 48 -3.75 -11.70 28.40
C ASP A 48 -2.78 -11.63 27.21
N GLU A 49 -3.28 -11.87 26.00
CA GLU A 49 -2.53 -11.79 24.77
C GLU A 49 -2.86 -10.51 24.00
N ILE A 50 -1.90 -10.06 23.18
CA ILE A 50 -2.11 -8.89 22.33
C ILE A 50 -2.88 -9.33 21.09
N GLU A 51 -4.08 -8.82 20.94
CA GLU A 51 -4.89 -8.92 19.72
C GLU A 51 -4.65 -7.72 18.84
N ALA A 52 -4.54 -7.94 17.54
CA ALA A 52 -4.36 -6.88 16.57
C ALA A 52 -5.10 -7.15 15.27
N GLU A 53 -5.60 -6.08 14.67
CA GLU A 53 -6.23 -6.14 13.35
C GLU A 53 -5.93 -4.92 12.51
N TRP A 54 -5.99 -5.09 11.21
CA TRP A 54 -5.88 -4.03 10.23
C TRP A 54 -7.25 -3.62 9.74
N SER A 55 -7.45 -2.33 9.49
CA SER A 55 -8.70 -1.80 8.99
C SER A 55 -8.49 -0.82 7.84
N LEU A 56 -9.40 -0.86 6.87
CA LEU A 56 -9.40 0.02 5.70
C LEU A 56 -10.83 0.39 5.31
N CYS A 57 -11.01 1.66 4.93
CA CYS A 57 -12.16 2.11 4.16
C CYS A 57 -11.72 2.37 2.72
N LEU A 58 -12.18 1.56 1.77
CA LEU A 58 -11.90 1.75 0.35
C LEU A 58 -13.21 1.86 -0.43
N ALA A 59 -13.39 2.97 -1.15
CA ALA A 59 -14.63 3.29 -1.86
C ALA A 59 -15.85 3.13 -0.94
N ASN A 60 -16.69 2.15 -1.22
CA ASN A 60 -17.92 1.85 -0.48
C ASN A 60 -17.79 0.68 0.51
N ARG A 61 -16.57 0.39 0.98
CA ARG A 61 -16.30 -0.81 1.78
C ARG A 61 -15.44 -0.46 3.01
N VAL A 62 -15.83 -1.01 4.15
CA VAL A 62 -15.00 -0.99 5.37
C VAL A 62 -14.76 -2.43 5.79
N ILE A 63 -13.50 -2.80 5.88
CA ILE A 63 -13.07 -4.16 6.23
C ILE A 63 -12.08 -4.15 7.41
N LEU A 64 -12.16 -5.22 8.19
CA LEU A 64 -11.15 -5.60 9.17
C LEU A 64 -10.41 -6.83 8.65
N LEU A 65 -9.11 -6.91 8.91
CA LEU A 65 -8.24 -7.96 8.41
C LEU A 65 -7.28 -8.44 9.49
N ARG A 66 -7.16 -9.75 9.67
CA ARG A 66 -6.18 -10.41 10.53
C ARG A 66 -5.43 -11.48 9.75
N HIS A 67 -4.26 -11.84 10.20
CA HIS A 67 -3.50 -12.97 9.66
C HIS A 67 -3.52 -14.12 10.67
N ASP A 68 -4.02 -15.26 10.24
CA ASP A 68 -3.94 -16.51 10.98
C ASP A 68 -2.76 -17.34 10.46
N ALA A 69 -1.63 -17.25 11.18
CA ALA A 69 -0.42 -17.97 10.81
C ALA A 69 -0.55 -19.49 11.01
N VAL A 70 -1.43 -19.94 11.93
CA VAL A 70 -1.63 -21.35 12.24
C VAL A 70 -2.31 -22.08 11.09
N THR A 71 -3.34 -21.45 10.52
CA THR A 71 -4.11 -22.03 9.43
C THR A 71 -3.71 -21.48 8.06
N ASN A 72 -2.69 -20.62 7.99
CA ASN A 72 -2.23 -19.97 6.79
C ASN A 72 -3.37 -19.31 6.01
N ALA A 73 -4.05 -18.37 6.66
CA ALA A 73 -5.22 -17.71 6.09
C ALA A 73 -5.26 -16.22 6.46
N LEU A 74 -5.89 -15.44 5.60
CA LEU A 74 -6.38 -14.12 5.97
C LEU A 74 -7.79 -14.28 6.56
N LEU A 75 -7.99 -13.70 7.74
CA LEU A 75 -9.31 -13.59 8.35
C LEU A 75 -9.82 -12.18 8.08
N TYR A 76 -11.01 -12.06 7.49
CA TYR A 76 -11.59 -10.76 7.16
C TYR A 76 -13.01 -10.63 7.68
N ARG A 77 -13.38 -9.43 8.09
CA ARG A 77 -14.73 -9.05 8.52
C ARG A 77 -15.15 -7.79 7.78
N ILE A 78 -16.37 -7.83 7.24
CA ILE A 78 -16.98 -6.70 6.55
C ILE A 78 -17.78 -5.91 7.59
N LEU A 79 -17.43 -4.63 7.78
CA LEU A 79 -18.20 -3.72 8.61
C LEU A 79 -19.23 -2.95 7.78
N TYR A 80 -18.91 -2.68 6.51
CA TYR A 80 -19.79 -2.01 5.57
C TYR A 80 -19.50 -2.50 4.14
N PRO A 81 -20.51 -2.72 3.27
CA PRO A 81 -21.93 -2.69 3.59
C PRO A 81 -22.33 -3.83 4.53
N THR A 82 -23.36 -3.60 5.35
CA THR A 82 -23.89 -4.59 6.29
C THR A 82 -24.72 -5.66 5.59
N GLU A 83 -25.32 -5.31 4.44
CA GLU A 83 -26.06 -6.24 3.60
C GLU A 83 -25.12 -6.92 2.60
N LYS A 84 -25.26 -8.26 2.47
CA LYS A 84 -24.48 -9.09 1.54
C LYS A 84 -24.91 -8.86 0.07
N LYS A 85 -25.01 -7.63 -0.40
CA LYS A 85 -25.30 -7.37 -1.80
C LYS A 85 -24.00 -7.28 -2.59
N GLU A 86 -23.80 -8.29 -3.44
CA GLU A 86 -23.08 -8.32 -4.73
C GLU A 86 -21.56 -8.00 -4.78
N HIS A 87 -20.91 -7.65 -3.70
CA HIS A 87 -19.46 -7.47 -3.78
C HIS A 87 -18.77 -8.65 -3.10
N ASP A 88 -18.30 -9.57 -3.90
CA ASP A 88 -17.40 -10.62 -3.44
C ASP A 88 -16.13 -10.00 -2.82
N THR A 89 -16.16 -9.88 -1.50
CA THR A 89 -15.03 -9.31 -0.76
C THR A 89 -13.81 -10.23 -0.84
N GLU A 90 -14.02 -11.53 -0.99
CA GLU A 90 -12.94 -12.48 -1.20
C GLU A 90 -12.24 -12.23 -2.54
N SER A 91 -12.98 -12.13 -3.66
CA SER A 91 -12.41 -11.79 -4.96
C SER A 91 -11.70 -10.44 -4.94
N TRP A 92 -12.27 -9.47 -4.25
CA TRP A 92 -11.64 -8.17 -4.09
C TRP A 92 -10.33 -8.26 -3.30
N LEU A 93 -10.27 -9.04 -2.22
CA LEU A 93 -9.04 -9.25 -1.45
C LEU A 93 -7.97 -9.98 -2.28
N ARG A 94 -8.38 -10.99 -3.05
CA ARG A 94 -7.48 -11.71 -3.98
C ARG A 94 -6.87 -10.75 -4.98
N ASP A 95 -7.70 -9.93 -5.62
CA ASP A 95 -7.25 -8.91 -6.58
C ASP A 95 -6.35 -7.86 -5.91
N TYR A 96 -6.79 -7.29 -4.78
CA TYR A 96 -6.06 -6.24 -4.07
C TYR A 96 -4.68 -6.67 -3.59
N PHE A 97 -4.54 -7.89 -3.08
CA PHE A 97 -3.28 -8.46 -2.63
C PHE A 97 -2.51 -9.20 -3.72
N ASN A 98 -3.03 -9.26 -4.95
CA ASN A 98 -2.45 -10.03 -6.05
C ASN A 98 -2.19 -11.50 -5.64
N LEU A 99 -3.15 -12.16 -4.99
CA LEU A 99 -2.96 -13.52 -4.45
C LEU A 99 -2.84 -14.61 -5.52
N ASP A 100 -3.27 -14.33 -6.74
CA ASP A 100 -3.29 -15.32 -7.82
C ASP A 100 -1.99 -15.32 -8.66
N VAL A 101 -1.02 -14.42 -8.34
CA VAL A 101 0.28 -14.44 -9.02
C VAL A 101 1.18 -15.53 -8.44
N PRO A 102 1.99 -16.22 -9.29
CA PRO A 102 2.90 -17.26 -8.87
C PRO A 102 4.18 -16.65 -8.25
N LEU A 103 4.04 -15.94 -7.14
CA LEU A 103 5.11 -15.17 -6.52
C LEU A 103 6.30 -16.05 -6.13
N ASP A 104 6.07 -17.29 -5.70
CA ASP A 104 7.11 -18.25 -5.38
C ASP A 104 8.01 -18.56 -6.58
N ALA A 105 7.40 -18.79 -7.75
CA ALA A 105 8.16 -19.05 -8.99
C ALA A 105 8.98 -17.82 -9.40
N TRP A 106 8.41 -16.60 -9.20
CA TRP A 106 9.14 -15.36 -9.45
C TRP A 106 10.32 -15.17 -8.50
N PHE A 107 10.16 -15.51 -7.23
CA PHE A 107 11.28 -15.48 -6.26
C PHE A 107 12.40 -16.42 -6.65
N GLN A 108 12.07 -17.64 -7.10
CA GLN A 108 13.07 -18.60 -7.59
C GLN A 108 13.82 -18.07 -8.82
N GLU A 109 13.09 -17.48 -9.78
CA GLU A 109 13.68 -16.84 -10.96
C GLU A 109 14.65 -15.71 -10.59
N TRP A 110 14.23 -14.80 -9.69
CA TRP A 110 15.10 -13.71 -9.24
C TRP A 110 16.32 -14.20 -8.47
N CYS A 111 16.16 -15.22 -7.62
CA CYS A 111 17.29 -15.85 -6.93
C CYS A 111 18.30 -16.50 -7.90
N ALA A 112 17.81 -17.11 -8.97
CA ALA A 112 18.68 -17.69 -9.98
C ALA A 112 19.44 -16.64 -10.80
N ARG A 113 18.80 -15.50 -11.09
CA ARG A 113 19.40 -14.40 -11.87
C ARG A 113 20.32 -13.50 -11.06
N ASP A 114 20.05 -13.34 -9.75
CA ASP A 114 20.71 -12.37 -8.90
C ASP A 114 21.17 -13.02 -7.59
N PRO A 115 22.47 -13.37 -7.48
CA PRO A 115 23.05 -13.93 -6.26
C PRO A 115 22.92 -13.01 -5.04
N ILE A 116 22.91 -11.69 -5.27
CA ILE A 116 22.71 -10.72 -4.20
C ILE A 116 21.27 -10.75 -3.72
N PHE A 117 20.29 -10.91 -4.61
CA PHE A 117 18.89 -11.11 -4.24
C PHE A 117 18.74 -12.42 -3.45
N ALA A 118 19.28 -13.53 -3.93
CA ALA A 118 19.19 -14.84 -3.31
C ALA A 118 19.66 -14.85 -1.85
N LYS A 119 20.76 -14.16 -1.55
CA LYS A 119 21.33 -14.07 -0.19
C LYS A 119 20.34 -13.52 0.84
N HIS A 120 19.34 -12.76 0.40
CA HIS A 120 18.44 -12.03 1.30
C HIS A 120 16.95 -12.35 1.10
N ALA A 121 16.58 -13.11 0.08
CA ALA A 121 15.21 -13.37 -0.35
C ALA A 121 14.31 -13.87 0.79
N ASN A 122 14.80 -14.82 1.58
CA ASN A 122 14.03 -15.44 2.68
C ASN A 122 13.53 -14.44 3.75
N ARG A 123 14.13 -13.25 3.84
CA ARG A 123 13.74 -12.21 4.82
C ARG A 123 12.49 -11.44 4.41
N PHE A 124 12.07 -11.55 3.15
CA PHE A 124 10.99 -10.74 2.55
C PHE A 124 9.91 -11.59 1.91
N ASN A 125 9.91 -12.87 2.25
CA ASN A 125 8.83 -13.76 1.85
C ASN A 125 7.49 -13.18 2.31
N GLY A 126 6.48 -13.23 1.44
CA GLY A 126 5.17 -12.63 1.68
C GLY A 126 5.08 -11.12 1.42
N THR A 127 6.15 -10.47 0.93
CA THR A 127 6.05 -9.11 0.41
C THR A 127 5.41 -9.14 -0.97
N THR A 128 4.21 -8.63 -1.07
CA THR A 128 3.50 -8.50 -2.35
C THR A 128 3.30 -7.04 -2.73
N ILE A 129 3.07 -6.78 -4.01
CA ILE A 129 2.61 -5.48 -4.50
C ILE A 129 1.09 -5.48 -4.49
N LEU A 130 0.52 -4.40 -3.98
CA LEU A 130 -0.92 -4.20 -3.95
C LEU A 130 -1.40 -3.71 -5.32
N ARG A 131 -2.58 -4.17 -5.73
CA ARG A 131 -3.33 -3.60 -6.84
C ARG A 131 -4.27 -2.54 -6.31
N GLN A 132 -3.76 -1.33 -6.13
CA GLN A 132 -4.48 -0.25 -5.48
C GLN A 132 -5.52 0.41 -6.39
N ASP A 133 -6.46 1.13 -5.77
CA ASP A 133 -7.30 2.09 -6.47
C ASP A 133 -6.44 3.12 -7.21
N PRO A 134 -6.59 3.30 -8.53
CA PRO A 134 -5.68 4.13 -9.31
C PRO A 134 -5.82 5.63 -8.98
N TRP A 135 -7.02 6.10 -8.62
CA TRP A 135 -7.22 7.50 -8.25
C TRP A 135 -6.62 7.82 -6.88
N GLU A 136 -6.87 6.99 -5.88
CA GLU A 136 -6.26 7.14 -4.56
C GLU A 136 -4.73 7.06 -4.63
N CYS A 137 -4.20 6.08 -5.36
CA CYS A 137 -2.78 5.89 -5.59
C CYS A 137 -2.14 7.13 -6.24
N LEU A 138 -2.77 7.66 -7.30
CA LEU A 138 -2.35 8.87 -7.98
C LEU A 138 -2.22 10.06 -7.02
N CYS A 139 -3.26 10.33 -6.23
CA CYS A 139 -3.28 11.42 -5.27
C CYS A 139 -2.25 11.23 -4.15
N ALA A 140 -2.10 10.01 -3.63
CA ALA A 140 -1.14 9.68 -2.59
C ALA A 140 0.30 9.91 -3.07
N PHE A 141 0.62 9.55 -4.32
CA PHE A 141 1.95 9.76 -4.87
C PHE A 141 2.21 11.21 -5.30
N ILE A 142 1.19 12.00 -5.65
CA ILE A 142 1.34 13.47 -5.73
C ILE A 142 1.72 14.02 -4.34
N CYS A 143 1.11 13.54 -3.26
CA CYS A 143 1.47 13.91 -1.90
C CYS A 143 2.89 13.46 -1.50
N SER A 144 3.43 12.43 -2.13
CA SER A 144 4.74 11.88 -1.80
C SER A 144 5.92 12.71 -2.31
N SER A 145 5.72 13.59 -3.28
CA SER A 145 6.79 14.42 -3.86
C SER A 145 7.52 15.23 -2.80
N ASN A 146 8.85 14.98 -2.63
CA ASN A 146 9.69 15.61 -1.61
C ASN A 146 9.06 15.60 -0.20
N ASN A 147 8.65 14.43 0.25
CA ASN A 147 7.94 14.27 1.50
C ASN A 147 8.42 13.01 2.25
N ASN A 148 8.00 12.84 3.48
CA ASN A 148 8.26 11.64 4.28
C ASN A 148 6.96 10.86 4.52
N ILE A 149 7.10 9.57 4.76
CA ILE A 149 5.98 8.64 4.91
C ILE A 149 4.96 9.08 5.97
N PRO A 150 5.33 9.47 7.20
CA PRO A 150 4.35 9.93 8.20
C PRO A 150 3.54 11.13 7.73
N ARG A 151 4.16 12.11 7.07
CA ARG A 151 3.47 13.27 6.55
C ARG A 151 2.59 12.95 5.37
N ILE A 152 3.01 12.04 4.48
CA ILE A 152 2.17 11.55 3.37
C ILE A 152 0.90 10.92 3.94
N SER A 153 1.03 10.01 4.91
CA SER A 153 -0.11 9.37 5.57
C SER A 153 -1.07 10.40 6.20
N GLN A 154 -0.53 11.40 6.92
CA GLN A 154 -1.35 12.48 7.48
C GLN A 154 -2.09 13.28 6.39
N MET A 155 -1.44 13.58 5.26
CA MET A 155 -2.08 14.29 4.15
C MET A 155 -3.20 13.46 3.53
N VAL A 156 -2.95 12.17 3.27
CA VAL A 156 -3.95 11.26 2.70
C VAL A 156 -5.16 11.10 3.63
N HIS A 157 -4.95 11.01 4.95
CA HIS A 157 -6.05 11.01 5.92
C HIS A 157 -6.81 12.34 5.92
N LYS A 158 -6.12 13.50 5.87
CA LYS A 158 -6.77 14.81 5.78
C LYS A 158 -7.63 14.96 4.54
N LEU A 159 -7.24 14.36 3.39
CA LEU A 159 -8.11 14.33 2.21
C LEU A 159 -9.46 13.67 2.53
N CYS A 160 -9.43 12.51 3.17
CA CYS A 160 -10.64 11.82 3.57
C CYS A 160 -11.44 12.58 4.62
N ASP A 161 -10.76 13.14 5.63
CA ASP A 161 -11.41 13.77 6.78
C ASP A 161 -12.12 15.10 6.41
N HIS A 162 -11.58 15.84 5.45
CA HIS A 162 -12.10 17.16 5.07
C HIS A 162 -12.93 17.18 3.78
N PHE A 163 -12.84 16.13 2.94
CA PHE A 163 -13.50 16.11 1.63
C PHE A 163 -14.40 14.91 1.40
N SER A 164 -14.66 14.11 2.44
CA SER A 164 -15.57 12.96 2.35
C SER A 164 -16.48 12.87 3.57
N GLU A 165 -17.73 12.48 3.35
CA GLU A 165 -18.67 12.22 4.44
C GLU A 165 -18.32 10.93 5.19
N PRO A 166 -18.63 10.84 6.49
CA PRO A 166 -18.49 9.60 7.24
C PRO A 166 -19.33 8.47 6.65
N LEU A 167 -18.71 7.32 6.46
CA LEU A 167 -19.40 6.11 6.00
C LEU A 167 -19.86 5.24 7.17
N LEU A 168 -18.98 5.08 8.18
CA LEU A 168 -19.20 4.24 9.35
C LEU A 168 -18.31 4.70 10.50
N SER A 169 -18.82 4.56 11.74
CA SER A 169 -18.00 4.61 12.95
C SER A 169 -18.00 3.22 13.59
N HIS A 170 -16.81 2.73 13.93
CA HIS A 170 -16.60 1.45 14.59
C HIS A 170 -15.86 1.64 15.92
N THR A 171 -16.43 1.07 16.98
CA THR A 171 -15.85 1.14 18.33
C THR A 171 -15.14 -0.17 18.65
N TYR A 172 -13.91 -0.05 19.06
CA TYR A 172 -13.02 -1.15 19.47
C TYR A 172 -13.18 -1.45 20.95
N PRO A 173 -12.70 -2.61 21.43
CA PRO A 173 -12.68 -2.95 22.86
C PRO A 173 -12.00 -1.88 23.71
N GLU A 174 -12.30 -1.86 25.01
CA GLU A 174 -11.59 -1.02 25.96
C GLU A 174 -10.09 -1.32 25.94
N GLY A 175 -9.28 -0.30 26.13
CA GLY A 175 -7.83 -0.41 26.04
C GLY A 175 -7.28 -0.52 24.62
N ALA A 176 -8.13 -0.57 23.58
CA ALA A 176 -7.68 -0.59 22.20
C ALA A 176 -7.05 0.73 21.79
N ARG A 177 -6.04 0.66 20.90
CA ARG A 177 -5.36 1.84 20.37
C ARG A 177 -4.83 1.66 18.96
N LEU A 178 -4.60 2.78 18.30
CA LEU A 178 -3.92 2.81 17.01
C LEU A 178 -2.44 2.49 17.21
N CYS A 179 -1.94 1.48 16.50
CA CYS A 179 -0.54 1.11 16.54
C CYS A 179 0.31 2.06 15.71
N THR A 180 1.41 2.53 16.29
CA THR A 180 2.47 3.28 15.61
C THR A 180 3.65 2.39 15.24
N THR A 181 3.71 1.19 15.80
CA THR A 181 4.73 0.15 15.57
C THR A 181 4.09 -1.11 15.03
N PHE A 182 4.84 -1.94 14.32
CA PHE A 182 4.33 -3.21 13.77
C PHE A 182 4.00 -4.26 14.82
N HIS A 183 4.67 -4.21 15.95
CA HIS A 183 4.54 -5.17 17.04
C HIS A 183 4.34 -4.38 18.33
N PRO A 184 3.10 -4.15 18.71
CA PRO A 184 2.83 -3.61 20.03
C PRO A 184 3.30 -4.62 21.09
N THR A 185 3.85 -4.11 22.17
CA THR A 185 4.26 -4.87 23.34
C THR A 185 3.27 -4.64 24.49
N LYS A 186 3.23 -5.51 25.49
CA LYS A 186 2.36 -5.31 26.66
C LYS A 186 2.63 -3.98 27.36
N GLN A 187 3.88 -3.52 27.37
CA GLN A 187 4.26 -2.23 27.94
C GLN A 187 3.55 -1.05 27.25
N ASP A 188 3.23 -1.24 25.98
CA ASP A 188 2.49 -0.24 25.21
C ASP A 188 1.05 -0.07 25.71
N PHE A 189 0.49 -0.95 26.52
CA PHE A 189 -0.88 -0.89 27.05
C PHE A 189 -0.94 -0.51 28.53
N SER A 190 0.20 -0.28 29.21
CA SER A 190 0.27 0.05 30.64
C SER A 190 -0.40 1.36 31.02
N ASP A 191 -0.46 2.34 30.09
CA ASP A 191 -0.94 3.71 30.33
C ASP A 191 -2.22 4.05 29.55
N VAL A 192 -2.92 3.04 29.04
CA VAL A 192 -4.12 3.26 28.22
C VAL A 192 -5.31 3.56 29.13
N ALA A 193 -5.91 4.72 28.94
CA ALA A 193 -7.13 5.07 29.64
C ALA A 193 -8.28 4.14 29.23
N ASP A 194 -9.12 3.73 30.19
CA ASP A 194 -10.33 2.91 30.03
C ASP A 194 -11.44 3.64 29.25
N LYS A 195 -11.09 4.17 28.08
CA LYS A 195 -12.05 4.85 27.20
C LYS A 195 -12.24 4.05 25.93
N PRO A 196 -13.49 3.94 25.45
CA PRO A 196 -13.75 3.30 24.17
C PRO A 196 -12.99 4.01 23.04
N PHE A 197 -12.31 3.23 22.21
CA PHE A 197 -11.60 3.74 21.05
C PHE A 197 -12.46 3.58 19.80
N THR A 198 -12.81 4.69 19.15
CA THR A 198 -13.68 4.69 17.97
C THR A 198 -12.96 5.26 16.77
N ILE A 199 -13.03 4.56 15.64
CA ILE A 199 -12.57 5.05 14.35
C ILE A 199 -13.78 5.40 13.48
N THR A 200 -13.81 6.62 12.97
CA THR A 200 -14.73 7.03 11.91
C THR A 200 -14.06 6.78 10.55
N TYR A 201 -14.68 5.95 9.74
CA TYR A 201 -14.22 5.61 8.40
C TYR A 201 -14.85 6.52 7.36
N ARG A 202 -13.99 7.05 6.48
CA ARG A 202 -14.37 7.92 5.37
C ARG A 202 -13.77 7.36 4.08
N PRO A 203 -14.51 7.31 2.96
CA PRO A 203 -13.95 6.93 1.67
C PRO A 203 -12.93 7.97 1.20
N PHE A 204 -12.13 7.61 0.22
CA PHE A 204 -11.27 8.58 -0.44
C PHE A 204 -12.12 9.54 -1.29
N PRO A 205 -11.87 10.87 -1.27
CA PRO A 205 -12.69 11.83 -2.01
C PRO A 205 -12.59 11.60 -3.51
N PRO A 206 -13.74 11.60 -4.23
CA PRO A 206 -13.74 11.36 -5.66
C PRO A 206 -13.17 12.55 -6.46
N PRO A 207 -12.79 12.35 -7.74
CA PRO A 207 -12.21 13.38 -8.59
C PRO A 207 -13.03 14.67 -8.65
N THR A 208 -14.34 14.59 -8.83
CA THR A 208 -15.22 15.77 -8.91
C THR A 208 -15.21 16.62 -7.63
N THR A 209 -15.02 16.01 -6.48
CA THR A 209 -14.89 16.75 -5.20
C THR A 209 -13.58 17.52 -5.16
N LEU A 210 -12.46 16.91 -5.56
CA LEU A 210 -11.16 17.57 -5.54
C LEU A 210 -10.96 18.57 -6.70
N ALA A 211 -11.82 18.53 -7.73
CA ALA A 211 -11.80 19.45 -8.86
C ALA A 211 -12.46 20.81 -8.56
N GLN A 212 -13.16 20.97 -7.41
CA GLN A 212 -13.89 22.20 -7.10
C GLN A 212 -12.95 23.41 -6.92
N PRO A 213 -13.38 24.62 -7.30
CA PRO A 213 -12.52 25.81 -7.34
C PRO A 213 -11.91 26.21 -6.00
N ASP A 214 -12.61 25.94 -4.90
CA ASP A 214 -12.21 26.32 -3.54
C ASP A 214 -11.28 25.29 -2.85
N VAL A 215 -11.09 24.11 -3.47
CA VAL A 215 -10.33 22.99 -2.88
C VAL A 215 -8.85 23.34 -2.78
N GLU A 216 -8.25 24.02 -3.76
CA GLU A 216 -6.83 24.39 -3.67
C GLU A 216 -6.56 25.25 -2.44
N SER A 217 -7.40 26.25 -2.15
CA SER A 217 -7.24 27.13 -0.99
C SER A 217 -7.40 26.37 0.33
N LYS A 218 -8.40 25.48 0.41
CA LYS A 218 -8.61 24.59 1.58
C LYS A 218 -7.41 23.66 1.82
N LEU A 219 -6.90 23.02 0.78
CA LEU A 219 -5.72 22.16 0.87
C LEU A 219 -4.46 22.94 1.31
N ARG A 220 -4.28 24.17 0.83
CA ARG A 220 -3.18 25.03 1.29
C ARG A 220 -3.28 25.34 2.78
N ALA A 221 -4.46 25.67 3.27
CA ALA A 221 -4.74 25.88 4.70
C ALA A 221 -4.47 24.62 5.55
N LEU A 222 -4.71 23.43 5.00
CA LEU A 222 -4.42 22.13 5.62
C LEU A 222 -2.93 21.73 5.58
N GLY A 223 -2.07 22.53 4.98
CA GLY A 223 -0.62 22.31 4.97
C GLY A 223 -0.08 21.47 3.78
N PHE A 224 -0.84 21.35 2.69
CA PHE A 224 -0.40 20.62 1.48
C PHE A 224 0.66 21.38 0.66
N GLY A 225 0.80 22.69 0.89
CA GLY A 225 1.75 23.52 0.18
C GLY A 225 1.51 23.50 -1.35
N TYR A 226 2.56 23.38 -2.15
CA TYR A 226 2.46 23.35 -3.61
C TYR A 226 1.69 22.16 -4.18
N ARG A 227 1.54 21.07 -3.43
CA ARG A 227 0.81 19.87 -3.82
C ARG A 227 -0.69 20.11 -3.94
N ALA A 228 -1.22 21.10 -3.20
CA ALA A 228 -2.62 21.51 -3.29
C ALA A 228 -3.02 21.81 -4.74
N LYS A 229 -2.20 22.62 -5.44
CA LYS A 229 -2.41 22.98 -6.84
C LYS A 229 -2.37 21.75 -7.75
N PHE A 230 -1.46 20.80 -7.51
CA PHE A 230 -1.34 19.61 -8.33
C PHE A 230 -2.54 18.68 -8.16
N LEU A 231 -2.95 18.41 -6.92
CA LEU A 231 -4.13 17.59 -6.64
C LEU A 231 -5.38 18.14 -7.33
N THR A 232 -5.65 19.43 -7.15
CA THR A 232 -6.84 20.06 -7.75
C THR A 232 -6.78 20.08 -9.29
N ARG A 233 -5.63 20.44 -9.86
CA ARG A 233 -5.49 20.48 -11.32
C ARG A 233 -5.51 19.11 -11.96
N THR A 234 -4.95 18.09 -11.30
CA THR A 234 -5.03 16.70 -11.79
C THR A 234 -6.48 16.22 -11.76
N ALA A 235 -7.23 16.52 -10.71
CA ALA A 235 -8.66 16.21 -10.63
C ALA A 235 -9.45 16.89 -11.77
N GLN A 236 -9.22 18.17 -11.98
CA GLN A 236 -9.84 18.95 -13.08
C GLN A 236 -9.51 18.36 -14.45
N ALA A 237 -8.23 18.12 -14.73
CA ALA A 237 -7.77 17.58 -16.02
C ALA A 237 -8.39 16.20 -16.31
N LEU A 238 -8.53 15.33 -15.31
CA LEU A 238 -9.17 14.03 -15.49
C LEU A 238 -10.68 14.16 -15.72
N CYS A 239 -11.37 15.04 -14.98
CA CYS A 239 -12.79 15.30 -15.20
C CYS A 239 -13.08 15.89 -16.58
N GLU A 240 -12.25 16.82 -17.05
CA GLU A 240 -12.35 17.41 -18.39
C GLU A 240 -12.05 16.38 -19.49
N LYS A 241 -11.08 15.50 -19.27
CA LYS A 241 -10.64 14.51 -20.26
C LYS A 241 -11.72 13.49 -20.61
N VAL A 242 -12.55 13.08 -19.66
CA VAL A 242 -13.56 12.04 -19.89
C VAL A 242 -14.77 12.51 -20.69
N GLN A 243 -14.84 13.81 -21.04
CA GLN A 243 -15.84 14.40 -21.95
C GLN A 243 -17.29 13.91 -21.71
N CYS A 244 -17.70 13.81 -20.46
CA CYS A 244 -19.10 13.56 -20.16
C CYS A 244 -19.96 14.72 -20.65
N GLY A 245 -21.17 14.43 -21.15
CA GLY A 245 -22.08 15.47 -21.65
C GLY A 245 -22.37 16.56 -20.61
N SER A 246 -22.86 17.72 -21.09
CA SER A 246 -23.13 18.89 -20.24
C SER A 246 -24.01 18.61 -19.03
N ASP A 247 -24.87 17.59 -19.12
CA ASP A 247 -25.84 17.20 -18.09
C ASP A 247 -25.37 16.03 -17.20
N ALA A 248 -24.08 15.62 -17.35
CA ALA A 248 -23.53 14.51 -16.59
C ALA A 248 -23.50 14.83 -15.08
N LYS A 249 -23.99 13.91 -14.29
CA LYS A 249 -23.91 14.01 -12.81
C LYS A 249 -22.48 13.76 -12.33
N PRO A 250 -22.09 14.31 -11.16
CA PRO A 250 -20.78 14.03 -10.57
C PRO A 250 -20.44 12.54 -10.45
N ALA A 251 -21.44 11.69 -10.19
CA ALA A 251 -21.24 10.23 -10.11
C ALA A 251 -20.81 9.64 -11.46
N ASP A 252 -21.42 10.07 -12.56
CA ASP A 252 -21.12 9.58 -13.91
C ASP A 252 -19.70 9.99 -14.32
N ILE A 253 -19.31 11.23 -14.01
CA ILE A 253 -17.95 11.74 -14.25
C ILE A 253 -16.92 10.94 -13.45
N ASN A 254 -17.20 10.69 -12.15
CA ASN A 254 -16.30 9.92 -11.30
C ASN A 254 -16.12 8.49 -11.82
N GLU A 255 -17.20 7.84 -12.26
CA GLU A 255 -17.15 6.51 -12.85
C GLU A 255 -16.35 6.50 -14.17
N ALA A 256 -16.54 7.51 -15.02
CA ALA A 256 -15.80 7.64 -16.27
C ALA A 256 -14.30 7.88 -16.03
N VAL A 257 -13.92 8.72 -15.06
CA VAL A 257 -12.52 8.91 -14.64
C VAL A 257 -11.93 7.61 -14.13
N TYR A 258 -12.67 6.88 -13.31
CA TYR A 258 -12.21 5.60 -12.78
C TYR A 258 -11.99 4.57 -13.89
N LYS A 259 -12.95 4.43 -14.82
CA LYS A 259 -12.82 3.57 -16.00
C LYS A 259 -11.62 3.95 -16.87
N HIS A 260 -11.40 5.26 -17.09
CA HIS A 260 -10.26 5.75 -17.82
C HIS A 260 -8.94 5.34 -17.15
N LEU A 261 -8.79 5.57 -15.84
CA LEU A 261 -7.59 5.18 -15.11
C LEU A 261 -7.38 3.66 -15.10
N LEU A 262 -8.46 2.87 -14.94
CA LEU A 262 -8.38 1.40 -15.02
C LEU A 262 -7.98 0.90 -16.41
N SER A 263 -8.39 1.57 -17.49
CA SER A 263 -8.02 1.18 -18.86
C SER A 263 -6.52 1.24 -19.10
N LEU A 264 -5.77 2.02 -18.32
CA LEU A 264 -4.32 2.09 -18.41
C LEU A 264 -3.62 0.79 -17.97
N ARG A 265 -4.29 -0.07 -17.22
CA ARG A 265 -3.77 -1.39 -16.83
C ARG A 265 -3.52 -2.31 -18.03
N SER A 266 -4.35 -2.19 -19.07
CA SER A 266 -4.25 -2.99 -20.30
C SER A 266 -3.38 -2.38 -21.38
N GLN A 267 -2.85 -1.17 -21.16
CA GLN A 267 -1.97 -0.50 -22.12
C GLN A 267 -0.51 -0.94 -21.97
N THR A 268 0.31 -0.62 -22.97
CA THR A 268 1.75 -0.81 -22.84
C THR A 268 2.33 0.12 -21.76
N TYR A 269 3.50 -0.23 -21.23
CA TYR A 269 4.20 0.62 -20.26
C TYR A 269 4.40 2.05 -20.80
N GLU A 270 4.80 2.19 -22.08
CA GLU A 270 5.07 3.49 -22.69
C GLU A 270 3.79 4.32 -22.88
N ASP A 271 2.69 3.69 -23.27
CA ASP A 271 1.40 4.37 -23.43
C ASP A 271 0.85 4.83 -22.09
N ALA A 272 0.82 3.95 -21.09
CA ALA A 272 0.37 4.29 -19.74
C ALA A 272 1.25 5.38 -19.10
N ARG A 273 2.57 5.31 -19.31
CA ARG A 273 3.51 6.35 -18.87
C ARG A 273 3.23 7.67 -19.54
N SER A 274 3.10 7.67 -20.87
CA SER A 274 2.84 8.88 -21.66
C SER A 274 1.55 9.55 -21.23
N GLU A 275 0.52 8.76 -20.97
CA GLU A 275 -0.76 9.24 -20.48
C GLU A 275 -0.64 9.91 -19.10
N LEU A 276 -0.01 9.26 -18.13
CA LEU A 276 0.21 9.84 -16.81
C LEU A 276 1.03 11.12 -16.85
N MET A 277 1.98 11.20 -17.77
CA MET A 277 2.84 12.39 -17.94
C MET A 277 2.10 13.62 -18.48
N THR A 278 0.89 13.46 -19.01
CA THR A 278 0.03 14.61 -19.39
C THR A 278 -0.59 15.30 -18.18
N LEU A 279 -0.67 14.59 -17.03
CA LEU A 279 -1.35 15.09 -15.85
C LEU A 279 -0.51 16.13 -15.09
N PRO A 280 -1.12 17.22 -14.60
CA PRO A 280 -0.46 18.22 -13.79
C PRO A 280 0.14 17.60 -12.50
N GLY A 281 1.40 17.89 -12.22
CA GLY A 281 2.07 17.35 -11.02
C GLY A 281 2.73 15.98 -11.21
N ILE A 282 2.62 15.39 -12.41
CA ILE A 282 3.28 14.13 -12.78
C ILE A 282 4.22 14.31 -13.97
N GLY A 283 3.94 15.23 -14.88
CA GLY A 283 4.73 15.48 -16.09
C GLY A 283 5.99 16.33 -15.90
N PRO A 284 6.87 16.40 -16.93
CA PRO A 284 8.21 16.98 -16.83
C PRO A 284 8.26 18.49 -16.58
N LYS A 285 7.19 19.24 -16.79
CA LYS A 285 7.14 20.70 -16.51
C LYS A 285 7.29 21.06 -15.02
N VAL A 286 7.28 20.09 -14.15
CA VAL A 286 7.50 20.24 -12.70
C VAL A 286 8.85 19.67 -12.29
N ALA A 287 9.57 19.06 -13.24
CA ALA A 287 10.86 18.38 -13.02
C ALA A 287 11.98 19.32 -12.53
N GLU A 288 11.85 20.61 -12.62
CA GLU A 288 12.78 21.56 -12.02
C GLU A 288 12.78 21.51 -10.48
N TYR A 289 11.74 20.93 -9.87
CA TYR A 289 11.60 20.99 -8.42
C TYR A 289 11.81 19.71 -7.67
N VAL A 290 11.76 18.47 -8.21
CA VAL A 290 12.12 17.23 -7.44
C VAL A 290 11.61 15.94 -8.12
N ASN A 291 12.45 14.89 -8.16
CA ASN A 291 12.16 13.43 -8.16
C ASN A 291 10.86 12.93 -8.85
N MET A 292 10.49 13.51 -9.98
CA MET A 292 9.25 13.20 -10.70
C MET A 292 9.20 11.80 -11.35
N PRO A 293 10.33 11.22 -11.80
CA PRO A 293 10.31 9.84 -12.29
C PRO A 293 9.81 8.84 -11.27
N LEU A 294 9.94 9.14 -9.98
CA LEU A 294 9.47 8.30 -8.88
C LEU A 294 7.94 8.22 -8.83
N THR A 295 7.24 9.36 -8.96
CA THR A 295 5.78 9.43 -8.78
C THR A 295 5.03 8.57 -9.79
N PHE A 296 5.28 8.74 -11.10
CA PHE A 296 4.59 7.94 -12.11
C PHE A 296 4.99 6.46 -12.06
N SER A 297 6.26 6.14 -11.75
CA SER A 297 6.71 4.76 -11.64
C SER A 297 6.02 4.01 -10.49
N CYS A 298 5.77 4.70 -9.37
CA CYS A 298 4.98 4.13 -8.27
C CYS A 298 3.52 3.86 -8.69
N ILE A 299 2.89 4.81 -9.39
CA ILE A 299 1.51 4.67 -9.86
C ILE A 299 1.41 3.51 -10.86
N LEU A 300 2.33 3.45 -11.84
CA LEU A 300 2.40 2.38 -12.82
C LEU A 300 2.53 1.01 -12.17
N LEU A 301 3.43 0.88 -11.18
CA LEU A 301 3.69 -0.38 -10.49
C LEU A 301 2.55 -0.81 -9.56
N MET A 302 2.02 0.13 -8.75
CA MET A 302 1.17 -0.19 -7.59
C MET A 302 -0.33 -0.07 -7.88
N SER A 303 -0.72 0.42 -9.06
CA SER A 303 -2.14 0.54 -9.43
C SER A 303 -2.46 0.24 -10.89
N LEU A 304 -1.45 0.22 -11.78
CA LEU A 304 -1.66 0.04 -13.23
C LEU A 304 -0.99 -1.22 -13.79
N ASP A 305 -0.66 -2.19 -12.94
CA ASP A 305 -0.13 -3.52 -13.29
C ASP A 305 1.17 -3.51 -14.14
N GLN A 306 1.89 -2.38 -14.17
CA GLN A 306 3.15 -2.28 -14.92
C GLN A 306 4.31 -2.88 -14.13
N ALA A 307 4.39 -4.21 -14.11
CA ALA A 307 5.32 -5.00 -13.29
C ALA A 307 6.81 -4.70 -13.52
N SER A 308 7.17 -4.17 -14.68
CA SER A 308 8.54 -3.78 -15.03
C SER A 308 8.93 -2.37 -14.52
N SER A 309 7.97 -1.60 -14.00
CA SER A 309 8.21 -0.23 -13.53
C SER A 309 9.05 -0.23 -12.25
N ILE A 310 10.19 0.44 -12.27
CA ILE A 310 11.06 0.58 -11.09
C ILE A 310 11.01 2.03 -10.62
N PRO A 311 10.43 2.30 -9.44
CA PRO A 311 10.48 3.61 -8.81
C PRO A 311 11.89 3.92 -8.31
N VAL A 312 12.69 4.63 -9.09
CA VAL A 312 14.06 4.99 -8.72
C VAL A 312 14.05 6.27 -7.88
N ASP A 313 14.42 6.15 -6.62
CA ASP A 313 14.65 7.26 -5.70
C ASP A 313 16.13 7.34 -5.29
N ARG A 314 16.44 8.23 -4.36
CA ARG A 314 17.81 8.38 -3.81
C ARG A 314 18.31 7.09 -3.16
N HIS A 315 17.43 6.31 -2.53
CA HIS A 315 17.80 5.05 -1.90
C HIS A 315 18.13 4.00 -2.95
N VAL A 316 17.37 3.97 -4.04
CA VAL A 316 17.63 3.08 -5.18
C VAL A 316 18.93 3.44 -5.89
N PHE A 317 19.25 4.71 -6.05
CA PHE A 317 20.56 5.13 -6.56
C PHE A 317 21.71 4.60 -5.72
N ASN A 318 21.67 4.86 -4.42
CA ASN A 318 22.71 4.41 -3.49
C ASN A 318 22.85 2.89 -3.47
N PHE A 319 21.73 2.20 -3.56
CA PHE A 319 21.67 0.76 -3.62
C PHE A 319 22.26 0.22 -4.94
N ALA A 320 21.87 0.78 -6.06
CA ALA A 320 22.35 0.37 -7.39
C ALA A 320 23.88 0.57 -7.51
N ASP A 321 24.41 1.66 -7.00
CA ASP A 321 25.88 1.88 -6.95
C ASP A 321 26.55 0.89 -6.01
N ARG A 322 26.07 0.76 -4.77
CA ARG A 322 26.71 -0.05 -3.74
C ARG A 322 26.74 -1.56 -4.02
N TRP A 323 25.63 -2.08 -4.59
CA TRP A 323 25.44 -3.52 -4.68
C TRP A 323 25.59 -4.06 -6.10
N TYR A 324 25.29 -3.25 -7.11
CA TYR A 324 25.36 -3.62 -8.52
C TYR A 324 26.39 -2.83 -9.32
N HIS A 325 27.09 -1.89 -8.65
CA HIS A 325 28.09 -1.01 -9.29
C HIS A 325 27.51 -0.21 -10.46
N ILE A 326 26.21 0.06 -10.42
CA ILE A 326 25.52 0.86 -11.42
C ILE A 326 25.71 2.33 -11.09
N ARG A 327 26.65 2.97 -11.76
CA ARG A 327 26.95 4.39 -11.62
C ARG A 327 26.30 5.16 -12.78
N SER A 328 25.24 5.89 -12.48
CA SER A 328 24.60 6.82 -13.40
C SER A 328 23.97 7.95 -12.62
N LYS A 329 23.80 9.11 -13.28
CA LYS A 329 23.04 10.24 -12.73
C LYS A 329 21.61 10.30 -13.27
N ARG A 330 21.24 9.42 -14.18
CA ARG A 330 19.94 9.38 -14.85
C ARG A 330 19.08 8.25 -14.27
N TYR A 331 17.83 8.55 -13.99
CA TYR A 331 16.86 7.60 -13.45
C TYR A 331 16.61 6.43 -14.40
N GLU A 332 16.43 6.76 -15.67
CA GLU A 332 16.13 5.80 -16.73
C GLU A 332 17.25 4.76 -16.87
N ASP A 333 18.51 5.20 -16.85
CA ASP A 333 19.66 4.30 -16.98
C ASP A 333 19.74 3.30 -15.81
N VAL A 334 19.45 3.77 -14.59
CA VAL A 334 19.44 2.89 -13.40
C VAL A 334 18.28 1.90 -13.49
N ALA A 335 17.09 2.38 -13.84
CA ALA A 335 15.92 1.51 -13.98
C ALA A 335 16.13 0.47 -15.09
N GLU A 336 16.70 0.85 -16.22
CA GLU A 336 16.98 -0.04 -17.35
C GLU A 336 17.98 -1.15 -16.98
N LYS A 337 19.10 -0.77 -16.33
CA LYS A 337 20.09 -1.74 -15.87
C LYS A 337 19.52 -2.70 -14.83
N LEU A 338 18.70 -2.23 -13.92
CA LEU A 338 18.02 -3.10 -12.95
C LEU A 338 16.97 -4.00 -13.62
N ARG A 339 16.24 -3.52 -14.63
CA ARG A 339 15.34 -4.35 -15.44
C ARG A 339 16.10 -5.45 -16.20
N ALA A 340 17.29 -5.15 -16.70
CA ALA A 340 18.13 -6.16 -17.34
C ALA A 340 18.50 -7.30 -16.38
N ILE A 341 18.69 -7.02 -15.09
CA ILE A 341 18.99 -8.03 -14.06
C ILE A 341 17.73 -8.84 -13.71
N TRP A 342 16.60 -8.18 -13.39
CA TRP A 342 15.42 -8.82 -12.79
C TRP A 342 14.32 -9.19 -13.80
N GLY A 343 14.45 -8.75 -15.06
CA GLY A 343 13.52 -9.09 -16.14
C GLY A 343 12.21 -8.29 -16.12
N GLU A 344 11.18 -8.85 -16.72
CA GLU A 344 9.88 -8.21 -16.93
C GLU A 344 9.16 -7.80 -15.63
N ARG A 345 9.48 -8.45 -14.51
CA ARG A 345 8.88 -8.19 -13.19
C ARG A 345 9.82 -7.45 -12.24
N ALA A 346 10.70 -6.65 -12.84
CA ALA A 346 11.75 -5.95 -12.10
C ALA A 346 11.23 -5.01 -11.00
N GLY A 347 10.05 -4.40 -11.18
CA GLY A 347 9.42 -3.57 -10.16
C GLY A 347 9.00 -4.36 -8.91
N TRP A 348 8.57 -5.61 -9.08
CA TRP A 348 8.28 -6.50 -7.96
C TRP A 348 9.57 -6.88 -7.22
N ALA A 349 10.59 -7.34 -7.93
CA ALA A 349 11.89 -7.66 -7.36
C ALA A 349 12.48 -6.47 -6.61
N HIS A 350 12.38 -5.27 -7.18
CA HIS A 350 12.79 -4.01 -6.57
C HIS A 350 12.06 -3.73 -5.25
N THR A 351 10.73 -3.90 -5.20
CA THR A 351 9.93 -3.64 -4.00
C THR A 351 10.32 -4.58 -2.85
N VAL A 352 10.52 -5.85 -3.13
CA VAL A 352 11.06 -6.82 -2.17
C VAL A 352 12.41 -6.36 -1.65
N ARG A 353 13.27 -5.85 -2.53
CA ARG A 353 14.64 -5.50 -2.21
C ARG A 353 14.80 -4.16 -1.48
N LEU A 354 13.99 -3.16 -1.78
CA LEU A 354 14.04 -1.85 -1.08
C LEU A 354 13.89 -1.98 0.43
N ARG A 355 13.24 -3.02 0.89
CA ARG A 355 13.07 -3.28 2.33
C ARG A 355 14.35 -3.71 3.02
N LEU A 356 15.34 -4.24 2.28
CA LEU A 356 16.69 -4.47 2.80
C LEU A 356 17.43 -3.18 3.17
N ILE A 357 17.15 -2.10 2.45
CA ILE A 357 17.95 -0.88 2.51
C ILE A 357 17.46 0.08 3.58
N ASN A 358 16.17 0.09 3.83
CA ASN A 358 15.57 0.88 4.90
C ASN A 358 15.90 0.25 6.28
N SER A 359 17.18 0.22 6.61
CA SER A 359 17.78 -0.32 7.87
C SER A 359 17.30 0.39 9.15
N ARG A 360 16.28 1.25 9.09
CA ARG A 360 15.48 1.66 10.25
C ARG A 360 14.60 0.52 10.78
N PHE A 361 14.38 -0.54 10.00
CA PHE A 361 13.89 -1.82 10.52
C PHE A 361 15.09 -2.51 11.20
N SER A 362 15.19 -2.33 12.50
CA SER A 362 16.17 -3.05 13.29
C SER A 362 16.07 -4.55 12.98
N PHE A 363 17.21 -5.21 12.77
CA PHE A 363 17.34 -6.66 12.56
C PHE A 363 16.47 -7.47 13.54
N MET A 364 16.34 -6.97 14.78
CA MET A 364 15.51 -7.55 15.83
C MET A 364 13.99 -7.49 15.53
N GLN A 365 13.50 -6.45 14.85
CA GLN A 365 12.07 -6.31 14.54
C GLN A 365 11.64 -7.25 13.41
N ILE A 366 12.52 -7.45 12.41
CA ILE A 366 12.27 -8.40 11.32
C ILE A 366 12.37 -9.85 11.85
N TYR A 367 13.30 -10.11 12.74
CA TYR A 367 13.47 -11.45 13.36
C TYR A 367 12.28 -11.81 14.25
N ALA A 368 11.76 -10.87 15.04
CA ALA A 368 10.55 -11.05 15.82
C ALA A 368 9.31 -11.34 14.94
N LEU A 369 9.21 -10.72 13.75
CA LEU A 369 8.17 -10.97 12.76
C LEU A 369 8.21 -12.41 12.25
N LEU A 370 9.41 -12.92 11.94
CA LEU A 370 9.60 -14.28 11.42
C LEU A 370 9.45 -15.34 12.51
N VAL A 371 9.82 -15.03 13.74
CA VAL A 371 9.68 -15.96 14.87
C VAL A 371 8.23 -16.09 15.32
N SER A 372 7.45 -15.00 15.33
CA SER A 372 6.02 -15.08 15.65
C SER A 372 5.18 -15.80 14.58
N THR A 373 5.65 -15.81 13.32
CA THR A 373 5.01 -16.57 12.23
C THR A 373 5.51 -18.02 12.11
N ASN A 374 6.64 -18.38 12.73
CA ASN A 374 7.31 -19.69 12.56
C ASN A 374 7.45 -20.53 13.84
N LEU A 375 6.63 -20.32 14.86
CA LEU A 375 6.69 -21.12 16.10
C LEU A 375 6.21 -22.58 15.94
N SER A 376 6.21 -23.17 14.75
CA SER A 376 5.86 -24.57 14.58
C SER A 376 6.68 -25.40 13.58
N SER A 377 7.86 -24.98 13.15
CA SER A 377 8.72 -25.89 12.38
C SER A 377 10.09 -26.02 13.03
N LYS A 378 10.34 -27.24 13.51
CA LYS A 378 11.60 -27.72 14.06
C LYS A 378 12.78 -27.57 13.09
N THR A 379 13.95 -27.25 13.70
CA THR A 379 15.32 -27.44 13.20
C THR A 379 15.83 -26.48 12.14
N MET A 380 16.48 -25.41 12.60
CA MET A 380 17.56 -24.78 11.83
C MET A 380 18.93 -25.39 12.25
N PRO A 381 19.84 -25.64 11.31
CA PRO A 381 21.23 -25.97 11.65
C PRO A 381 21.98 -24.74 12.20
N PRO A 382 23.01 -24.93 13.04
CA PRO A 382 23.76 -23.83 13.64
C PRO A 382 24.56 -23.06 12.60
N MET A 383 24.56 -21.72 12.72
CA MET A 383 25.42 -20.86 11.93
C MET A 383 26.89 -21.08 12.31
N GLN A 384 27.70 -21.45 11.34
CA GLN A 384 29.16 -21.34 11.47
C GLN A 384 29.57 -19.88 11.18
N ASN A 385 30.48 -19.40 12.01
CA ASN A 385 31.08 -18.08 12.02
C ASN A 385 31.68 -17.60 10.69
#